data_185ece7f331846052f4f1f437e4df837
#
_entry.id   185ece7f331846052f4f1f437e4df837
#
_cell.length_a   1.000
_cell.length_b   1.000
_cell.length_c   1.000
_cell.angle_alpha   90.00
_cell.angle_beta   90.00
_cell.angle_gamma   90.00
#
_symmetry.space_group_name_H-M   'P 1'
#
loop_
_entity.id
_entity.type
_entity.pdbx_description
1 polymer ?
#
loop_
_entity_poly.entity_id
_entity_poly.type
_entity_poly.pdbx_seq_one_letter_code
_entity_poly.pdbx_strand_id
1 'polypeptide(L)'
;MTDLRNAEELIAEAAAAPIDGWGFDWLSGRATEERPQWAYARLVADRMARAAAALDVDTGGGEVLAEVPHPPKLLTATEGWPPNVEVARRTLRRVGATVVAVDPDGPLPFRDASFDLVVSRHPVRTDWAQTARVLRPGGTFLSQQIGAGTMRELSEAILGPLPPPAHRHPEHAAAAAEDAGLRVVDLRRATLRATFSDIGAVVWFLRKVIWTVPGFTVDRYREQLLALHDRITTEGPFTAHAQRFLIEATRP
;
A
#
# COMPACT_ATOMS: atom_id res chain seq x y z
N MET A 1 -35.64 0.40 -15.74
CA MET A 1 -35.86 0.26 -14.28
C MET A 1 -34.75 -0.63 -13.78
N THR A 2 -33.72 -0.02 -13.16
CA THR A 2 -32.55 -0.73 -12.63
C THR A 2 -33.03 -1.71 -11.56
N ASP A 3 -32.48 -2.90 -11.55
CA ASP A 3 -32.87 -3.92 -10.56
C ASP A 3 -32.30 -3.54 -9.18
N LEU A 4 -33.03 -2.73 -8.43
CA LEU A 4 -32.63 -2.26 -7.09
C LEU A 4 -32.43 -3.43 -6.12
N ARG A 5 -33.10 -4.59 -6.33
CA ARG A 5 -32.87 -5.78 -5.50
C ARG A 5 -31.47 -6.33 -5.69
N ASN A 6 -30.95 -6.29 -6.92
CA ASN A 6 -29.58 -6.72 -7.19
C ASN A 6 -28.56 -5.78 -6.51
N ALA A 7 -28.78 -4.46 -6.53
CA ALA A 7 -27.93 -3.51 -5.81
C ALA A 7 -27.92 -3.78 -4.30
N GLU A 8 -29.09 -3.95 -3.69
CA GLU A 8 -29.23 -4.20 -2.25
C GLU A 8 -28.60 -5.53 -1.83
N GLU A 9 -28.76 -6.58 -2.61
CA GLU A 9 -28.14 -7.88 -2.38
C GLU A 9 -26.61 -7.79 -2.43
N LEU A 10 -26.07 -7.14 -3.47
CA LEU A 10 -24.63 -6.94 -3.63
C LEU A 10 -24.02 -6.09 -2.50
N ILE A 11 -24.71 -5.03 -2.10
CA ILE A 11 -24.29 -4.18 -0.99
C ILE A 11 -24.33 -4.97 0.34
N ALA A 12 -25.40 -5.73 0.60
CA ALA A 12 -25.54 -6.52 1.82
C ALA A 12 -24.48 -7.64 1.90
N GLU A 13 -24.25 -8.35 0.79
CA GLU A 13 -23.19 -9.35 0.68
C GLU A 13 -21.82 -8.75 1.02
N ALA A 14 -21.48 -7.63 0.38
CA ALA A 14 -20.22 -6.95 0.60
C ALA A 14 -20.08 -6.36 2.01
N ALA A 15 -21.18 -5.88 2.60
CA ALA A 15 -21.22 -5.37 3.96
C ALA A 15 -20.98 -6.48 5.02
N ALA A 16 -21.43 -7.70 4.75
CA ALA A 16 -21.23 -8.86 5.63
C ALA A 16 -19.88 -9.57 5.42
N ALA A 17 -19.23 -9.35 4.27
CA ALA A 17 -17.98 -10.04 3.93
C ALA A 17 -16.83 -9.64 4.87
N PRO A 18 -15.93 -10.59 5.23
CA PRO A 18 -14.77 -10.30 6.06
C PRO A 18 -13.80 -9.33 5.37
N ILE A 19 -13.18 -8.46 6.15
CA ILE A 19 -12.16 -7.50 5.70
C ILE A 19 -10.84 -7.65 6.44
N ASP A 20 -10.65 -8.73 7.18
CA ASP A 20 -9.45 -8.97 7.99
C ASP A 20 -8.21 -9.19 7.11
N GLY A 21 -7.03 -8.90 7.68
CA GLY A 21 -5.74 -9.03 6.99
C GLY A 21 -5.56 -8.02 5.85
N TRP A 22 -4.58 -8.25 4.95
CA TRP A 22 -4.27 -7.39 3.80
C TRP A 22 -4.62 -8.03 2.44
N GLY A 23 -5.21 -9.23 2.43
CA GLY A 23 -5.68 -9.89 1.21
C GLY A 23 -6.83 -9.13 0.53
N PHE A 24 -6.91 -9.26 -0.78
CA PHE A 24 -7.97 -8.70 -1.63
C PHE A 24 -8.69 -9.79 -2.43
N ASP A 25 -8.58 -11.05 -1.98
CA ASP A 25 -9.09 -12.22 -2.72
C ASP A 25 -10.59 -12.16 -2.96
N TRP A 26 -11.35 -11.51 -2.07
CA TRP A 26 -12.79 -11.29 -2.24
C TRP A 26 -13.12 -10.48 -3.50
N LEU A 27 -12.18 -9.64 -3.97
CA LEU A 27 -12.33 -8.88 -5.21
C LEU A 27 -11.97 -9.67 -6.48
N SER A 28 -11.51 -10.91 -6.38
CA SER A 28 -11.18 -11.72 -7.56
C SER A 28 -12.39 -11.87 -8.49
N GLY A 29 -12.20 -11.48 -9.75
CA GLY A 29 -13.27 -11.46 -10.76
C GLY A 29 -14.25 -10.28 -10.63
N ARG A 30 -14.19 -9.49 -9.56
CA ARG A 30 -15.08 -8.34 -9.31
C ARG A 30 -14.39 -6.99 -9.44
N ALA A 31 -13.08 -6.94 -9.24
CA ALA A 31 -12.26 -5.75 -9.46
C ALA A 31 -10.88 -6.13 -10.01
N THR A 32 -10.26 -5.18 -10.70
CA THR A 32 -8.89 -5.31 -11.20
C THR A 32 -8.09 -4.06 -10.87
N GLU A 33 -6.78 -4.19 -10.72
CA GLU A 33 -5.84 -3.07 -10.67
C GLU A 33 -4.61 -3.43 -11.52
N GLU A 34 -4.20 -2.56 -12.42
CA GLU A 34 -2.97 -2.71 -13.18
C GLU A 34 -1.77 -2.68 -12.23
N ARG A 35 -0.66 -3.28 -12.66
CA ARG A 35 0.59 -3.28 -11.88
C ARG A 35 1.60 -2.32 -12.49
N PRO A 36 2.40 -1.62 -11.66
CA PRO A 36 3.48 -0.79 -12.16
C PRO A 36 4.51 -1.61 -12.96
N GLN A 37 5.03 -1.04 -14.03
CA GLN A 37 6.00 -1.72 -14.91
C GLN A 37 7.34 -2.03 -14.25
N TRP A 38 7.69 -1.37 -13.13
CA TRP A 38 8.97 -1.60 -12.44
C TRP A 38 9.05 -2.90 -11.64
N ALA A 39 7.96 -3.67 -11.50
CA ALA A 39 7.94 -4.97 -10.82
C ALA A 39 8.63 -4.93 -9.44
N TYR A 40 8.05 -4.20 -8.47
CA TYR A 40 8.65 -3.93 -7.15
C TYR A 40 9.24 -5.16 -6.45
N ALA A 41 8.51 -6.28 -6.42
CA ALA A 41 8.99 -7.51 -5.77
C ALA A 41 10.30 -8.00 -6.40
N ARG A 42 10.47 -7.86 -7.72
CA ARG A 42 11.72 -8.21 -8.41
C ARG A 42 12.84 -7.25 -8.04
N LEU A 43 12.57 -5.95 -7.98
CA LEU A 43 13.57 -4.97 -7.54
C LEU A 43 14.05 -5.26 -6.12
N VAL A 44 13.12 -5.56 -5.21
CA VAL A 44 13.46 -5.96 -3.83
C VAL A 44 14.33 -7.21 -3.82
N ALA A 45 13.95 -8.26 -4.55
CA ALA A 45 14.71 -9.49 -4.65
C ALA A 45 16.15 -9.25 -5.16
N ASP A 46 16.29 -8.44 -6.22
CA ASP A 46 17.59 -8.08 -6.80
C ASP A 46 18.49 -7.28 -5.83
N ARG A 47 17.91 -6.43 -4.99
CA ARG A 47 18.65 -5.66 -3.97
C ARG A 47 19.00 -6.57 -2.77
N MET A 48 18.08 -7.41 -2.32
CA MET A 48 18.31 -8.33 -1.19
C MET A 48 19.39 -9.37 -1.47
N ALA A 49 19.48 -9.86 -2.70
CA ALA A 49 20.53 -10.80 -3.10
C ALA A 49 21.96 -10.23 -2.97
N ARG A 50 22.12 -8.91 -2.88
CA ARG A 50 23.41 -8.21 -2.75
C ARG A 50 23.63 -7.62 -1.36
N ALA A 51 22.60 -7.57 -0.53
CA ALA A 51 22.68 -7.02 0.82
C ALA A 51 23.24 -8.06 1.81
N ALA A 52 23.99 -7.60 2.79
CA ALA A 52 24.37 -8.42 3.94
C ALA A 52 23.35 -8.32 5.08
N ALA A 53 22.74 -7.13 5.24
CA ALA A 53 21.72 -6.84 6.25
C ALA A 53 20.59 -5.98 5.63
N ALA A 54 19.35 -6.48 5.66
CA ALA A 54 18.18 -5.77 5.15
C ALA A 54 17.10 -5.59 6.21
N LEU A 55 16.39 -4.47 6.11
CA LEU A 55 15.23 -4.11 6.91
C LEU A 55 14.03 -3.87 5.99
N ASP A 56 12.91 -4.53 6.25
CA ASP A 56 11.61 -4.21 5.66
C ASP A 56 10.76 -3.46 6.69
N VAL A 57 10.43 -2.21 6.40
CA VAL A 57 9.64 -1.33 7.29
C VAL A 57 8.18 -1.42 6.90
N ASP A 58 7.31 -1.63 7.89
CA ASP A 58 5.85 -1.81 7.71
C ASP A 58 5.54 -2.99 6.78
N THR A 59 6.05 -4.17 7.13
CA THR A 59 6.00 -5.37 6.28
C THR A 59 4.59 -5.89 6.01
N GLY A 60 3.59 -5.48 6.80
CA GLY A 60 2.24 -6.01 6.74
C GLY A 60 2.22 -7.49 7.16
N GLY A 61 1.63 -8.36 6.32
CA GLY A 61 1.65 -9.80 6.52
C GLY A 61 2.96 -10.47 6.08
N GLY A 62 3.90 -9.73 5.47
CA GLY A 62 5.18 -10.23 5.01
C GLY A 62 5.15 -10.91 3.63
N GLU A 63 4.06 -10.79 2.88
CA GLU A 63 3.84 -11.53 1.64
C GLU A 63 4.95 -11.26 0.60
N VAL A 64 5.30 -10.00 0.40
CA VAL A 64 6.33 -9.61 -0.59
C VAL A 64 7.71 -10.13 -0.18
N LEU A 65 8.05 -9.98 1.10
CA LEU A 65 9.34 -10.40 1.62
C LEU A 65 9.48 -11.93 1.59
N ALA A 66 8.39 -12.64 1.81
CA ALA A 66 8.35 -14.09 1.80
C ALA A 66 8.62 -14.72 0.41
N GLU A 67 8.46 -13.95 -0.66
CA GLU A 67 8.72 -14.38 -2.04
C GLU A 67 10.16 -14.11 -2.49
N VAL A 68 11.00 -13.50 -1.65
CA VAL A 68 12.41 -13.23 -1.97
C VAL A 68 13.19 -14.56 -2.05
N PRO A 69 13.74 -14.91 -3.22
CA PRO A 69 14.40 -16.22 -3.39
C PRO A 69 15.75 -16.32 -2.68
N HIS A 70 16.45 -15.21 -2.54
CA HIS A 70 17.79 -15.14 -1.93
C HIS A 70 17.85 -14.02 -0.90
N PRO A 71 17.25 -14.21 0.31
CA PRO A 71 17.29 -13.20 1.35
C PRO A 71 18.69 -13.08 1.95
N PRO A 72 19.07 -11.88 2.44
CA PRO A 72 20.34 -11.71 3.15
C PRO A 72 20.35 -12.50 4.46
N LYS A 73 21.56 -12.78 4.98
CA LYS A 73 21.72 -13.51 6.26
C LYS A 73 21.06 -12.78 7.45
N LEU A 74 21.10 -11.45 7.43
CA LEU A 74 20.44 -10.62 8.43
C LEU A 74 19.24 -9.95 7.77
N LEU A 75 18.09 -10.57 7.92
CA LEU A 75 16.81 -10.05 7.42
C LEU A 75 15.91 -9.74 8.60
N THR A 76 15.50 -8.48 8.69
CA THR A 76 14.60 -7.98 9.73
C THR A 76 13.40 -7.32 9.09
N ALA A 77 12.22 -7.50 9.67
CA ALA A 77 10.99 -6.81 9.29
C ALA A 77 10.39 -6.12 10.51
N THR A 78 9.80 -4.95 10.32
CA THR A 78 9.00 -4.28 11.37
C THR A 78 7.53 -4.28 11.01
N GLU A 79 6.68 -4.32 12.04
CA GLU A 79 5.24 -4.17 11.90
C GLU A 79 4.67 -3.50 13.17
N GLY A 80 3.84 -2.50 13.00
CA GLY A 80 3.26 -1.74 14.10
C GLY A 80 1.88 -2.21 14.52
N TRP A 81 1.12 -2.87 13.63
CA TRP A 81 -0.23 -3.34 13.96
C TRP A 81 -0.20 -4.76 14.51
N PRO A 82 -0.58 -4.98 15.81
CA PRO A 82 -0.42 -6.25 16.49
C PRO A 82 -0.96 -7.48 15.74
N PRO A 83 -2.16 -7.45 15.11
CA PRO A 83 -2.65 -8.59 14.34
C PRO A 83 -1.74 -8.99 13.18
N ASN A 84 -1.12 -8.03 12.50
CA ASN A 84 -0.18 -8.30 11.41
C ASN A 84 1.16 -8.85 11.91
N VAL A 85 1.62 -8.46 13.10
CA VAL A 85 2.87 -8.98 13.68
C VAL A 85 2.86 -10.50 13.71
N GLU A 86 1.76 -11.12 14.16
CA GLU A 86 1.65 -12.57 14.24
C GLU A 86 1.55 -13.22 12.85
N VAL A 87 0.88 -12.57 11.91
CA VAL A 87 0.83 -13.02 10.51
C VAL A 87 2.23 -12.97 9.90
N ALA A 88 2.93 -11.85 10.02
CA ALA A 88 4.29 -11.67 9.51
C ALA A 88 5.27 -12.69 10.10
N ARG A 89 5.22 -12.93 11.42
CA ARG A 89 6.06 -13.96 12.08
C ARG A 89 5.88 -15.34 11.48
N ARG A 90 4.65 -15.74 11.18
CA ARG A 90 4.36 -17.04 10.54
C ARG A 90 4.85 -17.07 9.09
N THR A 91 4.49 -16.04 8.33
CA THR A 91 4.80 -15.92 6.89
C THR A 91 6.32 -15.90 6.65
N LEU A 92 7.05 -15.10 7.44
CA LEU A 92 8.46 -14.84 7.23
C LEU A 92 9.41 -15.87 7.85
N ARG A 93 8.89 -16.82 8.64
CA ARG A 93 9.68 -17.91 9.20
C ARG A 93 10.46 -18.68 8.14
N ARG A 94 9.86 -18.92 6.98
CA ARG A 94 10.47 -19.68 5.88
C ARG A 94 11.68 -19.01 5.23
N VAL A 95 11.77 -17.67 5.32
CA VAL A 95 12.91 -16.90 4.80
C VAL A 95 13.87 -16.46 5.90
N GLY A 96 13.66 -16.92 7.14
CA GLY A 96 14.54 -16.66 8.27
C GLY A 96 14.55 -15.22 8.77
N ALA A 97 13.53 -14.43 8.44
CA ALA A 97 13.45 -13.04 8.89
C ALA A 97 13.03 -12.93 10.36
N THR A 98 13.66 -11.99 11.08
CA THR A 98 13.24 -11.59 12.42
C THR A 98 12.15 -10.50 12.32
N VAL A 99 10.97 -10.73 12.91
CA VAL A 99 9.90 -9.75 12.95
C VAL A 99 9.89 -9.03 14.30
N VAL A 100 10.07 -7.71 14.26
CA VAL A 100 10.08 -6.80 15.42
C VAL A 100 8.76 -6.01 15.44
N ALA A 101 8.01 -6.15 16.52
CA ALA A 101 6.87 -5.28 16.77
C ALA A 101 7.37 -3.89 17.18
N VAL A 102 6.86 -2.84 16.55
CA VAL A 102 7.27 -1.46 16.79
C VAL A 102 6.07 -0.58 17.11
N ASP A 103 6.31 0.52 17.78
CA ASP A 103 5.35 1.62 17.84
C ASP A 103 5.37 2.32 16.47
N PRO A 104 4.23 2.45 15.77
CA PRO A 104 4.17 3.11 14.45
C PRO A 104 4.65 4.57 14.47
N ASP A 105 4.53 5.24 15.60
CA ASP A 105 4.95 6.64 15.79
C ASP A 105 6.31 6.76 16.51
N GLY A 106 6.89 5.63 16.93
CA GLY A 106 8.16 5.58 17.65
C GLY A 106 9.38 5.49 16.70
N PRO A 107 10.59 5.68 17.26
CA PRO A 107 11.81 5.48 16.51
C PRO A 107 12.04 4.00 16.18
N LEU A 108 12.72 3.72 15.08
CA LEU A 108 13.14 2.37 14.74
C LEU A 108 14.11 1.83 15.83
N PRO A 109 13.85 0.64 16.42
CA PRO A 109 14.62 0.12 17.56
C PRO A 109 15.95 -0.52 17.13
N PHE A 110 16.64 0.10 16.20
CA PHE A 110 17.92 -0.37 15.66
C PHE A 110 19.02 0.67 15.87
N ARG A 111 20.25 0.21 15.95
CA ARG A 111 21.45 1.07 16.00
C ARG A 111 21.62 1.80 14.67
N ASP A 112 22.34 2.90 14.72
CA ASP A 112 22.77 3.62 13.54
C ASP A 112 23.60 2.72 12.61
N ALA A 113 23.52 2.95 11.32
CA ALA A 113 24.30 2.26 10.29
C ALA A 113 24.28 0.73 10.41
N SER A 114 23.09 0.16 10.63
CA SER A 114 22.91 -1.29 10.82
C SER A 114 22.61 -2.05 9.53
N PHE A 115 22.03 -1.37 8.51
CA PHE A 115 21.50 -2.04 7.32
C PHE A 115 22.13 -1.51 6.04
N ASP A 116 22.38 -2.41 5.08
CA ASP A 116 22.79 -2.06 3.72
C ASP A 116 21.60 -1.69 2.85
N LEU A 117 20.42 -2.26 3.19
CA LEU A 117 19.18 -2.08 2.47
C LEU A 117 18.04 -1.84 3.43
N VAL A 118 17.25 -0.81 3.18
CA VAL A 118 15.94 -0.61 3.80
C VAL A 118 14.90 -0.60 2.70
N VAL A 119 13.85 -1.39 2.84
CA VAL A 119 12.73 -1.44 1.90
C VAL A 119 11.43 -1.12 2.63
N SER A 120 10.42 -0.64 1.89
CA SER A 120 9.07 -0.46 2.41
C SER A 120 8.08 -0.44 1.26
N ARG A 121 6.92 -1.07 1.46
CA ARG A 121 5.86 -1.09 0.45
C ARG A 121 4.58 -0.50 0.98
N HIS A 122 4.12 0.57 0.35
CA HIS A 122 2.90 1.29 0.71
C HIS A 122 2.88 1.76 2.18
N PRO A 123 3.97 2.34 2.70
CA PRO A 123 3.98 2.84 4.07
C PRO A 123 2.90 3.90 4.25
N VAL A 124 2.32 3.96 5.45
CA VAL A 124 1.40 5.05 5.82
C VAL A 124 2.17 6.37 5.85
N ARG A 125 3.38 6.33 6.43
CA ARG A 125 4.33 7.43 6.54
C ARG A 125 5.76 6.88 6.45
N THR A 126 6.65 7.59 5.79
CA THR A 126 8.08 7.31 5.83
C THR A 126 8.77 8.25 6.80
N ASP A 127 9.41 7.72 7.84
CA ASP A 127 10.32 8.48 8.69
C ASP A 127 11.70 8.52 8.02
N TRP A 128 11.95 9.60 7.28
CA TRP A 128 13.17 9.77 6.51
C TRP A 128 14.41 9.88 7.40
N ALA A 129 14.31 10.53 8.56
CA ALA A 129 15.41 10.66 9.51
C ALA A 129 15.81 9.30 10.09
N GLN A 130 14.84 8.47 10.49
CA GLN A 130 15.11 7.12 10.96
C GLN A 130 15.64 6.20 9.85
N THR A 131 15.08 6.32 8.64
CA THR A 131 15.57 5.58 7.47
C THR A 131 17.04 5.90 7.18
N ALA A 132 17.39 7.19 7.12
CA ALA A 132 18.77 7.63 6.94
C ALA A 132 19.69 7.16 8.08
N ARG A 133 19.22 7.24 9.33
CA ARG A 133 19.99 6.86 10.51
C ARG A 133 20.39 5.37 10.50
N VAL A 134 19.44 4.48 10.18
CA VAL A 134 19.68 3.02 10.25
C VAL A 134 20.43 2.48 9.04
N LEU A 135 20.43 3.18 7.91
CA LEU A 135 21.23 2.84 6.74
C LEU A 135 22.73 3.07 7.02
N ARG A 136 23.59 2.20 6.53
CA ARG A 136 25.05 2.41 6.46
C ARG A 136 25.41 3.45 5.40
N PRO A 137 26.55 4.11 5.49
CA PRO A 137 27.13 4.81 4.35
C PRO A 137 27.19 3.89 3.13
N GLY A 138 26.72 4.37 1.97
CA GLY A 138 26.55 3.55 0.75
C GLY A 138 25.30 2.65 0.74
N GLY A 139 24.53 2.60 1.81
CA GLY A 139 23.29 1.82 1.90
C GLY A 139 22.15 2.42 1.07
N THR A 140 21.18 1.60 0.71
CA THR A 140 20.07 1.93 -0.19
C THR A 140 18.73 1.84 0.52
N PHE A 141 17.88 2.85 0.29
CA PHE A 141 16.43 2.79 0.55
C PHE A 141 15.69 2.57 -0.76
N LEU A 142 14.76 1.62 -0.79
CA LEU A 142 13.89 1.36 -1.93
C LEU A 142 12.44 1.23 -1.46
N SER A 143 11.55 2.08 -1.96
CA SER A 143 10.15 2.05 -1.57
C SER A 143 9.21 2.23 -2.75
N GLN A 144 8.12 1.45 -2.76
CA GLN A 144 6.94 1.72 -3.57
C GLN A 144 5.87 2.34 -2.69
N GLN A 145 5.43 3.53 -3.05
CA GLN A 145 4.49 4.31 -2.26
C GLN A 145 3.19 4.60 -3.03
N ILE A 146 2.15 4.92 -2.27
CA ILE A 146 0.87 5.39 -2.81
C ILE A 146 1.04 6.88 -3.12
N GLY A 147 0.69 7.26 -4.36
CA GLY A 147 0.80 8.63 -4.84
C GLY A 147 -0.45 9.48 -4.56
N ALA A 148 -0.27 10.78 -4.71
CA ALA A 148 -1.33 11.79 -4.57
C ALA A 148 -2.48 11.53 -5.52
N GLY A 149 -3.71 11.64 -5.03
CA GLY A 149 -4.93 11.46 -5.83
C GLY A 149 -5.25 10.00 -6.19
N THR A 150 -4.63 9.01 -5.53
CA THR A 150 -5.01 7.60 -5.72
C THR A 150 -6.49 7.38 -5.44
N MET A 151 -7.20 6.65 -6.33
CA MET A 151 -8.65 6.39 -6.27
C MET A 151 -9.54 7.64 -6.16
N ARG A 152 -9.07 8.79 -6.68
CA ARG A 152 -9.78 10.05 -6.58
C ARG A 152 -11.18 9.98 -7.20
N GLU A 153 -11.32 9.35 -8.35
CA GLU A 153 -12.60 9.21 -9.05
C GLU A 153 -13.63 8.46 -8.19
N LEU A 154 -13.18 7.44 -7.46
CA LEU A 154 -14.02 6.69 -6.52
C LEU A 154 -14.40 7.54 -5.31
N SER A 155 -13.41 8.27 -4.74
CA SER A 155 -13.68 9.19 -3.63
C SER A 155 -14.66 10.27 -4.03
N GLU A 156 -14.52 10.87 -5.23
CA GLU A 156 -15.42 11.91 -5.73
C GLU A 156 -16.82 11.38 -6.09
N ALA A 157 -16.93 10.13 -6.53
CA ALA A 157 -18.24 9.51 -6.77
C ALA A 157 -19.06 9.36 -5.48
N ILE A 158 -18.41 9.27 -4.32
CA ILE A 158 -19.07 9.13 -3.03
C ILE A 158 -19.18 10.46 -2.27
N LEU A 159 -18.14 11.29 -2.31
CA LEU A 159 -18.02 12.51 -1.50
C LEU A 159 -18.38 13.78 -2.26
N GLY A 160 -18.55 13.70 -3.59
CA GLY A 160 -18.59 14.86 -4.47
C GLY A 160 -17.20 15.41 -4.78
N PRO A 161 -17.12 16.56 -5.50
CA PRO A 161 -15.85 17.17 -5.92
C PRO A 161 -14.90 17.42 -4.74
N LEU A 162 -13.64 16.99 -4.87
CA LEU A 162 -12.61 17.14 -3.85
C LEU A 162 -11.59 18.22 -4.25
N PRO A 163 -10.99 18.94 -3.29
CA PRO A 163 -9.88 19.82 -3.56
C PRO A 163 -8.68 19.04 -4.14
N PRO A 164 -7.70 19.69 -4.79
CA PRO A 164 -6.48 19.06 -5.22
C PRO A 164 -5.81 18.30 -4.06
N PRO A 165 -5.22 17.12 -4.32
CA PRO A 165 -4.57 16.34 -3.26
C PRO A 165 -3.37 17.12 -2.70
N ALA A 166 -3.31 17.29 -1.38
CA ALA A 166 -2.24 18.05 -0.71
C ALA A 166 -1.05 17.17 -0.26
N HIS A 167 -1.24 15.85 -0.25
CA HIS A 167 -0.27 14.92 0.33
C HIS A 167 0.16 13.83 -0.67
N ARG A 168 1.23 13.11 -0.33
CA ARG A 168 1.76 11.96 -1.09
C ARG A 168 2.27 12.31 -2.48
N HIS A 169 2.72 13.56 -2.68
CA HIS A 169 3.43 13.95 -3.90
C HIS A 169 4.84 13.34 -3.92
N PRO A 170 5.25 12.69 -5.03
CA PRO A 170 6.58 12.10 -5.13
C PRO A 170 7.72 13.12 -4.90
N GLU A 171 7.52 14.37 -5.33
CA GLU A 171 8.46 15.46 -5.15
C GLU A 171 8.68 15.82 -3.68
N HIS A 172 7.61 15.80 -2.88
CA HIS A 172 7.70 16.04 -1.43
C HIS A 172 8.43 14.89 -0.73
N ALA A 173 8.22 13.65 -1.19
CA ALA A 173 8.95 12.50 -0.67
C ALA A 173 10.45 12.58 -1.01
N ALA A 174 10.79 13.00 -2.24
CA ALA A 174 12.16 13.19 -2.67
C ALA A 174 12.86 14.31 -1.86
N ALA A 175 12.23 15.48 -1.74
CA ALA A 175 12.75 16.59 -0.95
C ALA A 175 12.98 16.18 0.53
N ALA A 176 12.01 15.50 1.14
CA ALA A 176 12.14 15.05 2.53
C ALA A 176 13.25 13.99 2.72
N ALA A 177 13.50 13.14 1.72
CA ALA A 177 14.63 12.23 1.72
C ALA A 177 15.97 12.98 1.67
N GLU A 178 16.06 14.00 0.80
CA GLU A 178 17.26 14.85 0.64
C GLU A 178 17.52 15.68 1.90
N ASP A 179 16.48 16.26 2.50
CA ASP A 179 16.56 16.98 3.78
C ASP A 179 17.06 16.08 4.93
N ALA A 180 16.77 14.78 4.86
CA ALA A 180 17.28 13.79 5.81
C ALA A 180 18.70 13.29 5.50
N GLY A 181 19.37 13.85 4.49
CA GLY A 181 20.74 13.51 4.10
C GLY A 181 20.86 12.29 3.18
N LEU A 182 19.76 11.83 2.58
CA LEU A 182 19.77 10.82 1.53
C LEU A 182 19.91 11.47 0.16
N ARG A 183 20.50 10.78 -0.80
CA ARG A 183 20.55 11.19 -2.21
C ARG A 183 19.54 10.35 -2.99
N VAL A 184 18.51 10.98 -3.54
CA VAL A 184 17.56 10.31 -4.44
C VAL A 184 18.24 9.97 -5.77
N VAL A 185 18.20 8.70 -6.15
CA VAL A 185 18.84 8.17 -7.37
C VAL A 185 17.83 7.70 -8.39
N ASP A 186 16.60 7.41 -8.00
CA ASP A 186 15.52 7.03 -8.92
C ASP A 186 14.16 7.48 -8.34
N LEU A 187 13.32 8.07 -9.21
CA LEU A 187 11.95 8.47 -8.87
C LEU A 187 11.02 8.23 -10.07
N ARG A 188 10.19 7.20 -9.98
CA ARG A 188 9.27 6.80 -11.05
C ARG A 188 7.83 6.95 -10.59
N ARG A 189 6.94 7.27 -11.53
CA ARG A 189 5.50 7.41 -11.29
C ARG A 189 4.73 6.46 -12.17
N ALA A 190 3.59 5.98 -11.69
CA ALA A 190 2.63 5.23 -12.47
C ALA A 190 1.21 5.61 -12.10
N THR A 191 0.39 5.81 -13.12
CA THR A 191 -1.07 5.88 -13.02
C THR A 191 -1.60 4.54 -13.51
N LEU A 192 -2.29 3.81 -12.66
CA LEU A 192 -2.73 2.45 -12.88
C LEU A 192 -4.25 2.41 -12.92
N ARG A 193 -4.80 1.85 -13.97
CA ARG A 193 -6.24 1.69 -14.08
C ARG A 193 -6.72 0.63 -13.08
N ALA A 194 -7.73 0.98 -12.30
CA ALA A 194 -8.48 0.08 -11.45
C ALA A 194 -9.94 0.05 -11.90
N THR A 195 -10.54 -1.14 -11.98
CA THR A 195 -11.94 -1.28 -12.38
C THR A 195 -12.72 -2.05 -11.33
N PHE A 196 -13.99 -1.66 -11.15
CA PHE A 196 -14.95 -2.32 -10.26
C PHE A 196 -16.15 -2.74 -11.09
N SER A 197 -16.41 -4.04 -11.16
CA SER A 197 -17.43 -4.62 -12.03
C SER A 197 -18.84 -4.55 -11.43
N ASP A 198 -18.95 -4.39 -10.11
CA ASP A 198 -20.22 -4.29 -9.40
C ASP A 198 -20.10 -3.42 -8.14
N ILE A 199 -21.25 -3.00 -7.60
CA ILE A 199 -21.30 -2.15 -6.42
C ILE A 199 -20.81 -2.85 -5.14
N GLY A 200 -20.93 -4.16 -5.06
CA GLY A 200 -20.40 -4.92 -3.93
C GLY A 200 -18.87 -4.82 -3.87
N ALA A 201 -18.19 -4.88 -5.03
CA ALA A 201 -16.75 -4.67 -5.09
C ALA A 201 -16.34 -3.28 -4.55
N VAL A 202 -17.11 -2.24 -4.89
CA VAL A 202 -16.91 -0.88 -4.37
C VAL A 202 -17.10 -0.84 -2.85
N VAL A 203 -18.21 -1.38 -2.34
CA VAL A 203 -18.53 -1.40 -0.90
C VAL A 203 -17.45 -2.13 -0.12
N TRP A 204 -17.05 -3.31 -0.57
CA TRP A 204 -16.00 -4.09 0.09
C TRP A 204 -14.67 -3.34 0.10
N PHE A 205 -14.29 -2.74 -1.04
CA PHE A 205 -13.07 -1.95 -1.15
C PHE A 205 -13.06 -0.75 -0.20
N LEU A 206 -14.16 0.01 -0.13
CA LEU A 206 -14.27 1.18 0.75
C LEU A 206 -14.23 0.82 2.24
N ARG A 207 -14.76 -0.35 2.62
CA ARG A 207 -14.65 -0.89 3.98
C ARG A 207 -13.23 -1.32 4.32
N LYS A 208 -12.49 -1.83 3.34
CA LYS A 208 -11.11 -2.31 3.47
C LYS A 208 -10.10 -1.18 3.46
N VAL A 209 -10.25 -0.24 2.54
CA VAL A 209 -9.33 0.87 2.27
C VAL A 209 -9.93 2.16 2.82
N ILE A 210 -10.02 2.22 4.14
CA ILE A 210 -10.79 3.21 4.91
C ILE A 210 -10.41 4.67 4.64
N TRP A 211 -9.22 4.94 4.16
CA TRP A 211 -8.75 6.29 3.82
C TRP A 211 -9.26 6.79 2.47
N THR A 212 -9.85 5.94 1.62
CA THR A 212 -10.46 6.35 0.34
C THR A 212 -11.69 7.21 0.59
N VAL A 213 -12.55 6.80 1.53
CA VAL A 213 -13.71 7.57 2.01
C VAL A 213 -13.71 7.49 3.54
N PRO A 214 -13.08 8.46 4.23
CA PRO A 214 -13.01 8.45 5.69
C PRO A 214 -14.39 8.42 6.33
N GLY A 215 -14.59 7.51 7.29
CA GLY A 215 -15.87 7.34 7.96
C GLY A 215 -16.95 6.71 7.07
N PHE A 216 -16.56 5.91 6.08
CA PHE A 216 -17.48 5.18 5.21
C PHE A 216 -18.37 4.22 6.02
N THR A 217 -19.68 4.34 5.80
CA THR A 217 -20.66 3.33 6.15
C THR A 217 -21.68 3.22 5.01
N VAL A 218 -22.24 2.04 4.81
CA VAL A 218 -23.26 1.81 3.77
C VAL A 218 -24.45 2.74 3.97
N ASP A 219 -24.96 2.85 5.19
CA ASP A 219 -26.15 3.67 5.50
C ASP A 219 -25.93 5.15 5.18
N ARG A 220 -24.73 5.67 5.50
CA ARG A 220 -24.40 7.08 5.27
C ARG A 220 -24.35 7.44 3.79
N TYR A 221 -23.89 6.52 2.94
CA TYR A 221 -23.64 6.77 1.52
C TYR A 221 -24.53 5.95 0.60
N ARG A 222 -25.69 5.49 1.11
CA ARG A 222 -26.60 4.60 0.37
C ARG A 222 -27.05 5.18 -0.97
N GLU A 223 -27.43 6.46 -1.01
CA GLU A 223 -27.88 7.12 -2.25
C GLU A 223 -26.77 7.16 -3.30
N GLN A 224 -25.53 7.48 -2.88
CA GLN A 224 -24.37 7.51 -3.77
C GLN A 224 -24.00 6.11 -4.27
N LEU A 225 -24.14 5.09 -3.42
CA LEU A 225 -23.90 3.70 -3.81
C LEU A 225 -24.93 3.22 -4.83
N LEU A 226 -26.21 3.56 -4.66
CA LEU A 226 -27.25 3.23 -5.64
C LEU A 226 -27.03 3.95 -6.97
N ALA A 227 -26.70 5.24 -6.95
CA ALA A 227 -26.36 6.01 -8.14
C ALA A 227 -25.13 5.42 -8.87
N LEU A 228 -24.12 4.97 -8.11
CA LEU A 228 -22.93 4.32 -8.68
C LEU A 228 -23.25 2.93 -9.25
N HIS A 229 -24.16 2.18 -8.61
CA HIS A 229 -24.67 0.92 -9.17
C HIS A 229 -25.35 1.12 -10.51
N ASP A 230 -26.25 2.12 -10.61
CA ASP A 230 -26.96 2.47 -11.85
C ASP A 230 -25.94 2.80 -12.95
N ARG A 231 -24.93 3.58 -12.63
CA ARG A 231 -23.85 3.91 -13.55
C ARG A 231 -23.07 2.67 -14.00
N ILE A 232 -22.68 1.79 -13.09
CA ILE A 232 -21.98 0.54 -13.44
C ILE A 232 -22.83 -0.35 -14.35
N THR A 233 -24.14 -0.41 -14.10
CA THR A 233 -25.08 -1.24 -14.87
C THR A 233 -25.30 -0.69 -16.28
N THR A 234 -25.29 0.62 -16.45
CA THR A 234 -25.57 1.27 -17.74
C THR A 234 -24.33 1.54 -18.58
N GLU A 235 -23.21 1.91 -17.94
CA GLU A 235 -21.97 2.34 -18.61
C GLU A 235 -20.88 1.26 -18.60
N GLY A 236 -21.05 0.19 -17.81
CA GLY A 236 -20.04 -0.86 -17.57
C GLY A 236 -19.19 -0.58 -16.34
N PRO A 237 -18.11 -1.35 -16.10
CA PRO A 237 -17.32 -1.30 -14.89
C PRO A 237 -16.83 0.10 -14.55
N PHE A 238 -16.99 0.51 -13.28
CA PHE A 238 -16.48 1.80 -12.81
C PHE A 238 -14.96 1.81 -12.85
N THR A 239 -14.38 2.85 -13.45
CA THR A 239 -12.92 3.02 -13.55
C THR A 239 -12.45 4.12 -12.63
N ALA A 240 -11.41 3.82 -11.85
CA ALA A 240 -10.63 4.77 -11.05
C ALA A 240 -9.13 4.55 -11.33
N HIS A 241 -8.29 5.47 -10.87
CA HIS A 241 -6.85 5.37 -11.05
C HIS A 241 -6.11 5.29 -9.72
N ALA A 242 -5.33 4.23 -9.56
CA ALA A 242 -4.39 4.11 -8.47
C ALA A 242 -3.08 4.81 -8.83
N GLN A 243 -2.67 5.78 -8.02
CA GLN A 243 -1.39 6.46 -8.18
C GLN A 243 -0.33 5.74 -7.36
N ARG A 244 0.79 5.43 -7.99
CA ARG A 244 1.96 4.81 -7.35
C ARG A 244 3.22 5.55 -7.74
N PHE A 245 4.20 5.58 -6.82
CA PHE A 245 5.55 5.97 -7.18
C PHE A 245 6.57 5.04 -6.54
N LEU A 246 7.69 4.89 -7.22
CA LEU A 246 8.89 4.24 -6.72
C LEU A 246 9.90 5.32 -6.38
N ILE A 247 10.52 5.21 -5.23
CA ILE A 247 11.67 6.02 -4.84
C ILE A 247 12.82 5.13 -4.41
N GLU A 248 14.00 5.38 -4.98
CA GLU A 248 15.24 4.79 -4.53
C GLU A 248 16.20 5.92 -4.13
N ALA A 249 16.78 5.79 -2.93
CA ALA A 249 17.71 6.77 -2.39
C ALA A 249 18.90 6.08 -1.74
N THR A 250 20.05 6.72 -1.72
CA THR A 250 21.28 6.19 -1.11
C THR A 250 21.75 7.11 0.01
N ARG A 251 22.29 6.54 1.08
CA ARG A 251 23.03 7.29 2.08
C ARG A 251 24.47 7.51 1.59
N PRO A 252 24.92 8.76 1.38
CA PRO A 252 26.29 9.08 1.00
C PRO A 252 27.35 8.55 1.97
#